data_6ee5104998c2675eeecc96d1ca3e3cd7
#
_entry.id   6ee5104998c2675eeecc96d1ca3e3cd7
#
_cell.length_a   1.000
_cell.length_b   1.000
_cell.length_c   1.000
_cell.angle_alpha   90.00
_cell.angle_beta   90.00
_cell.angle_gamma   90.00
#
_symmetry.space_group_name_H-M   'P 1'
#
loop_
_entity.id
_entity.type
_entity.pdbx_description
1 polymer ?
#
loop_
_entity_poly.entity_id
_entity_poly.type
_entity_poly.pdbx_seq_one_letter_code
_entity_poly.pdbx_strand_id
1 'polypeptide(L)'
;LKPSSFSPILAMIGIILCMSKKSDKKKDIGEILLGFAVLMYGMESMSGAVEPLADVPEFTNILTMFHNPFLGVLAGAVLTAIIQSSSASVGILQALSVTGAFTYGSVIPIIMGQNIGTCVTAMISAIGANRGAKRTAFVHLYFNVIGTVLFLVLFYTGNALIGFEFTNEVVGAAGIAMIHTIFNVFVTLVLLPFTKGLEKLAYLSLIHISEPTRP
;
A
#
# COMPACT_ATOMS: atom_id res chain seq x y z
N LEU A 1 14.71 15.50 -11.76
CA LEU A 1 15.71 15.16 -10.74
C LEU A 1 15.21 13.91 -10.01
N LYS A 2 15.99 12.83 -10.03
CA LYS A 2 15.65 11.59 -9.30
C LYS A 2 15.92 11.85 -7.81
N PRO A 3 14.97 11.56 -6.89
CA PRO A 3 15.17 11.75 -5.45
C PRO A 3 16.40 11.00 -4.91
N SER A 4 16.73 9.85 -5.48
CA SER A 4 17.90 9.05 -5.14
C SER A 4 19.24 9.79 -5.35
N SER A 5 19.31 10.73 -6.29
CA SER A 5 20.53 11.50 -6.54
C SER A 5 20.95 12.38 -5.35
N PHE A 6 20.00 12.72 -4.47
CA PHE A 6 20.26 13.52 -3.27
C PHE A 6 20.49 12.68 -2.02
N SER A 7 20.20 11.37 -2.07
CA SER A 7 20.30 10.51 -0.90
C SER A 7 21.68 10.49 -0.24
N PRO A 8 22.83 10.48 -0.96
CA PRO A 8 24.14 10.54 -0.31
C PRO A 8 24.39 11.85 0.44
N ILE A 9 23.89 12.97 -0.10
CA ILE A 9 24.02 14.29 0.54
C ILE A 9 23.18 14.33 1.82
N LEU A 10 21.94 13.82 1.75
CA LEU A 10 21.06 13.74 2.92
C LEU A 10 21.64 12.81 4.00
N ALA A 11 22.22 11.68 3.59
CA ALA A 11 22.90 10.77 4.51
C ALA A 11 24.07 11.46 5.24
N MET A 12 24.91 12.16 4.49
CA MET A 12 26.04 12.90 5.06
C MET A 12 25.59 13.96 6.07
N ILE A 13 24.60 14.77 5.69
CA ILE A 13 24.02 15.79 6.61
C ILE A 13 23.41 15.11 7.83
N GLY A 14 22.66 14.01 7.63
CA GLY A 14 22.04 13.23 8.70
C GLY A 14 23.08 12.73 9.70
N ILE A 15 24.17 12.13 9.24
CA ILE A 15 25.25 11.63 10.09
C ILE A 15 25.88 12.78 10.90
N ILE A 16 26.20 13.91 10.26
CA ILE A 16 26.78 15.09 10.94
C ILE A 16 25.86 15.60 12.04
N LEU A 17 24.54 15.65 11.78
CA LEU A 17 23.57 16.09 12.77
C LEU A 17 23.42 15.09 13.92
N CYS A 18 23.42 13.78 13.63
CA CYS A 18 23.39 12.73 14.67
C CYS A 18 24.61 12.76 15.56
N MET A 19 25.78 13.12 15.04
CA MET A 19 27.02 13.26 15.85
C MET A 19 27.04 14.52 16.71
N SER A 20 26.10 15.44 16.52
CA SER A 20 26.02 16.68 17.29
C SER A 20 25.51 16.42 18.71
N LYS A 21 26.39 16.47 19.69
CA LYS A 21 26.08 16.27 21.12
C LYS A 21 25.29 17.43 21.77
N LYS A 22 24.98 18.51 21.04
CA LYS A 22 24.49 19.77 21.63
C LYS A 22 22.95 19.95 21.60
N SER A 23 22.18 19.10 20.95
CA SER A 23 20.73 19.31 20.88
C SER A 23 20.02 18.05 20.39
N ASP A 24 19.05 17.58 21.15
CA ASP A 24 18.21 16.44 20.80
C ASP A 24 17.46 16.68 19.47
N LYS A 25 16.95 17.90 19.25
CA LYS A 25 16.29 18.26 17.97
C LYS A 25 17.19 18.07 16.75
N LYS A 26 18.49 18.36 16.86
CA LYS A 26 19.43 18.15 15.74
C LYS A 26 19.63 16.67 15.49
N LYS A 27 19.68 15.88 16.54
CA LYS A 27 19.79 14.42 16.45
C LYS A 27 18.54 13.85 15.79
N ASP A 28 17.33 14.24 16.21
CA ASP A 28 16.07 13.78 15.63
C ASP A 28 15.99 14.11 14.13
N ILE A 29 16.35 15.34 13.75
CA ILE A 29 16.42 15.74 12.33
C ILE A 29 17.46 14.90 11.58
N GLY A 30 18.61 14.64 12.19
CA GLY A 30 19.64 13.79 11.61
C GLY A 30 19.16 12.36 11.36
N GLU A 31 18.45 11.78 12.31
CA GLU A 31 17.86 10.44 12.19
C GLU A 31 16.78 10.37 11.07
N ILE A 32 15.93 11.40 10.96
CA ILE A 32 14.95 11.50 9.88
C ILE A 32 15.64 11.57 8.51
N LEU A 33 16.64 12.43 8.35
CA LEU A 33 17.38 12.57 7.08
C LEU A 33 18.11 11.29 6.72
N LEU A 34 18.74 10.64 7.67
CA LEU A 34 19.45 9.39 7.49
C LEU A 34 18.47 8.26 7.10
N GLY A 35 17.36 8.13 7.82
CA GLY A 35 16.31 7.17 7.51
C GLY A 35 15.73 7.36 6.10
N PHE A 36 15.49 8.60 5.69
CA PHE A 36 15.03 8.93 4.35
C PHE A 36 16.09 8.57 3.28
N ALA A 37 17.36 8.84 3.53
CA ALA A 37 18.44 8.49 2.62
C ALA A 37 18.57 6.97 2.44
N VAL A 38 18.48 6.19 3.53
CA VAL A 38 18.51 4.72 3.52
C VAL A 38 17.31 4.17 2.73
N LEU A 39 16.12 4.75 2.93
CA LEU A 39 14.91 4.36 2.20
C LEU A 39 15.08 4.59 0.69
N MET A 40 15.56 5.76 0.28
CA MET A 40 15.80 6.07 -1.14
C MET A 40 16.84 5.15 -1.77
N TYR A 41 17.94 4.87 -1.07
CA TYR A 41 18.96 3.93 -1.52
C TYR A 41 18.41 2.51 -1.65
N GLY A 42 17.62 2.06 -0.69
CA GLY A 42 16.96 0.75 -0.74
C GLY A 42 16.01 0.61 -1.92
N MET A 43 15.22 1.64 -2.23
CA MET A 43 14.34 1.66 -3.39
C MET A 43 15.12 1.58 -4.71
N GLU A 44 16.22 2.32 -4.82
CA GLU A 44 17.09 2.27 -6.01
C GLU A 44 17.73 0.90 -6.17
N SER A 45 18.22 0.31 -5.07
CA SER A 45 18.80 -1.04 -5.08
C SER A 45 17.79 -2.10 -5.49
N MET A 46 16.54 -2.02 -5.01
CA MET A 46 15.46 -2.91 -5.44
C MET A 46 15.15 -2.74 -6.93
N SER A 47 15.03 -1.50 -7.41
CA SER A 47 14.77 -1.22 -8.83
C SER A 47 15.88 -1.78 -9.72
N GLY A 48 17.14 -1.56 -9.37
CA GLY A 48 18.27 -2.10 -10.12
C GLY A 48 18.35 -3.62 -10.12
N ALA A 49 17.89 -4.27 -9.05
CA ALA A 49 17.84 -5.72 -8.97
C ALA A 49 16.75 -6.36 -9.87
N VAL A 50 15.65 -5.64 -10.12
CA VAL A 50 14.53 -6.16 -10.94
C VAL A 50 14.54 -5.66 -12.38
N GLU A 51 15.28 -4.60 -12.68
CA GLU A 51 15.40 -4.02 -14.03
C GLU A 51 15.74 -5.07 -15.09
N PRO A 52 16.71 -6.01 -14.88
CA PRO A 52 17.04 -7.04 -15.86
C PRO A 52 15.88 -8.01 -16.17
N LEU A 53 14.89 -8.11 -15.29
CA LEU A 53 13.71 -8.96 -15.50
C LEU A 53 12.78 -8.43 -16.61
N ALA A 54 12.92 -7.15 -17.00
CA ALA A 54 12.16 -6.57 -18.10
C ALA A 54 12.36 -7.32 -19.41
N ASP A 55 13.58 -7.87 -19.60
CA ASP A 55 13.97 -8.60 -20.81
C ASP A 55 13.65 -10.11 -20.74
N VAL A 56 13.02 -10.58 -19.65
CA VAL A 56 12.64 -11.98 -19.44
C VAL A 56 11.18 -12.19 -19.84
N PRO A 57 10.88 -12.87 -20.98
CA PRO A 57 9.51 -13.03 -21.47
C PRO A 57 8.58 -13.74 -20.49
N GLU A 58 9.09 -14.73 -19.75
CA GLU A 58 8.32 -15.48 -18.75
C GLU A 58 7.85 -14.57 -17.63
N PHE A 59 8.70 -13.65 -17.18
CA PHE A 59 8.40 -12.68 -16.15
C PHE A 59 7.34 -11.68 -16.65
N THR A 60 7.54 -11.09 -17.82
CA THR A 60 6.58 -10.13 -18.40
C THR A 60 5.23 -10.78 -18.68
N ASN A 61 5.19 -12.04 -19.13
CA ASN A 61 3.95 -12.78 -19.32
C ASN A 61 3.17 -13.00 -18.02
N ILE A 62 3.86 -13.30 -16.90
CA ILE A 62 3.20 -13.39 -15.59
C ILE A 62 2.59 -12.04 -15.19
N LEU A 63 3.26 -10.95 -15.46
CA LEU A 63 2.74 -9.62 -15.15
C LEU A 63 1.49 -9.24 -15.96
N THR A 64 1.34 -9.77 -17.18
CA THR A 64 0.14 -9.54 -18.00
C THR A 64 -1.12 -10.18 -17.39
N MET A 65 -0.98 -11.20 -16.55
CA MET A 65 -2.14 -11.80 -15.85
C MET A 65 -2.84 -10.79 -14.92
N PHE A 66 -2.13 -9.78 -14.43
CA PHE A 66 -2.69 -8.75 -13.57
C PHE A 66 -3.54 -7.69 -14.28
N HIS A 67 -3.73 -7.80 -15.59
CA HIS A 67 -4.77 -7.06 -16.30
C HIS A 67 -6.18 -7.50 -15.88
N ASN A 68 -6.32 -8.71 -15.32
CA ASN A 68 -7.57 -9.12 -14.67
C ASN A 68 -7.67 -8.45 -13.30
N PRO A 69 -8.69 -7.61 -13.05
CA PRO A 69 -8.81 -6.87 -11.78
C PRO A 69 -8.85 -7.75 -10.54
N PHE A 70 -9.51 -8.91 -10.62
CA PHE A 70 -9.60 -9.83 -9.50
C PHE A 70 -8.23 -10.42 -9.15
N LEU A 71 -7.44 -10.80 -10.16
CA LEU A 71 -6.08 -11.31 -9.96
C LEU A 71 -5.17 -10.20 -9.44
N GLY A 72 -5.32 -8.97 -9.93
CA GLY A 72 -4.59 -7.81 -9.41
C GLY A 72 -4.85 -7.58 -7.93
N VAL A 73 -6.13 -7.52 -7.53
CA VAL A 73 -6.51 -7.36 -6.11
C VAL A 73 -5.98 -8.51 -5.26
N LEU A 74 -6.14 -9.75 -5.73
CA LEU A 74 -5.66 -10.92 -5.00
C LEU A 74 -4.13 -10.89 -4.83
N ALA A 75 -3.39 -10.59 -5.88
CA ALA A 75 -1.93 -10.51 -5.86
C ALA A 75 -1.46 -9.43 -4.87
N GLY A 76 -2.03 -8.21 -4.93
CA GLY A 76 -1.72 -7.15 -4.00
C GLY A 76 -2.03 -7.51 -2.55
N ALA A 77 -3.19 -8.14 -2.31
CA ALA A 77 -3.60 -8.57 -0.98
C ALA A 77 -2.68 -9.65 -0.40
N VAL A 78 -2.36 -10.69 -1.17
CA VAL A 78 -1.49 -11.78 -0.75
C VAL A 78 -0.07 -11.28 -0.50
N LEU A 79 0.48 -10.48 -1.43
CA LEU A 79 1.82 -9.91 -1.28
C LEU A 79 1.94 -9.11 0.02
N THR A 80 0.99 -8.19 0.26
CA THR A 80 1.02 -7.34 1.46
C THR A 80 0.74 -8.14 2.74
N ALA A 81 -0.13 -9.14 2.69
CA ALA A 81 -0.40 -10.02 3.83
C ALA A 81 0.86 -10.82 4.24
N ILE A 82 1.67 -11.27 3.28
CA ILE A 82 2.93 -11.98 3.54
C ILE A 82 3.98 -11.02 4.11
N ILE A 83 4.16 -9.87 3.47
CA ILE A 83 5.18 -8.88 3.88
C ILE A 83 4.77 -8.16 5.18
N GLN A 84 3.48 -8.05 5.46
CA GLN A 84 2.89 -7.33 6.60
C GLN A 84 3.29 -5.84 6.67
N SER A 85 3.68 -5.26 5.54
CA SER A 85 4.04 -3.85 5.39
C SER A 85 3.53 -3.32 4.05
N SER A 86 2.54 -2.42 4.11
CA SER A 86 2.00 -1.78 2.91
C SER A 86 3.04 -0.89 2.22
N SER A 87 3.84 -0.17 3.00
CA SER A 87 4.90 0.67 2.46
C SER A 87 5.95 -0.14 1.69
N ALA A 88 6.36 -1.29 2.24
CA ALA A 88 7.29 -2.20 1.56
C ALA A 88 6.65 -2.80 0.31
N SER A 89 5.37 -3.21 0.38
CA SER A 89 4.64 -3.76 -0.76
C SER A 89 4.48 -2.75 -1.89
N VAL A 90 4.14 -1.49 -1.58
CA VAL A 90 4.11 -0.39 -2.56
C VAL A 90 5.50 -0.13 -3.13
N GLY A 91 6.54 -0.13 -2.29
CA GLY A 91 7.94 0.03 -2.74
C GLY A 91 8.39 -1.05 -3.71
N ILE A 92 7.99 -2.32 -3.49
CA ILE A 92 8.25 -3.42 -4.44
C ILE A 92 7.52 -3.16 -5.77
N LEU A 93 6.25 -2.75 -5.74
CA LEU A 93 5.51 -2.44 -6.95
C LEU A 93 6.15 -1.26 -7.72
N GLN A 94 6.63 -0.24 -6.99
CA GLN A 94 7.38 0.87 -7.58
C GLN A 94 8.69 0.42 -8.19
N ALA A 95 9.43 -0.47 -7.52
CA ALA A 95 10.65 -1.05 -8.06
C ALA A 95 10.38 -1.84 -9.35
N LEU A 96 9.35 -2.69 -9.34
CA LEU A 96 8.93 -3.48 -10.51
C LEU A 96 8.43 -2.59 -11.67
N SER A 97 7.92 -1.39 -11.41
CA SER A 97 7.44 -0.49 -12.46
C SER A 97 8.53 -0.03 -13.43
N VAL A 98 9.82 -0.12 -13.04
CA VAL A 98 10.95 0.21 -13.93
C VAL A 98 11.06 -0.74 -15.13
N THR A 99 10.47 -1.95 -15.03
CA THR A 99 10.42 -2.91 -16.15
C THR A 99 9.54 -2.44 -17.31
N GLY A 100 8.71 -1.40 -17.10
CA GLY A 100 7.76 -0.92 -18.11
C GLY A 100 6.57 -1.86 -18.36
N ALA A 101 6.47 -2.99 -17.66
CA ALA A 101 5.42 -3.99 -17.87
C ALA A 101 4.08 -3.62 -17.22
N PHE A 102 4.05 -2.62 -16.33
CA PHE A 102 2.83 -2.20 -15.64
C PHE A 102 2.21 -0.96 -16.27
N THR A 103 0.90 -1.02 -16.49
CA THR A 103 0.08 0.13 -16.87
C THR A 103 -0.74 0.63 -15.67
N TYR A 104 -1.28 1.86 -15.77
CA TYR A 104 -2.21 2.36 -14.76
C TYR A 104 -3.38 1.41 -14.52
N GLY A 105 -3.94 0.82 -15.58
CA GLY A 105 -5.06 -0.12 -15.48
C GLY A 105 -4.73 -1.39 -14.70
N SER A 106 -3.50 -1.90 -14.81
CA SER A 106 -3.08 -3.11 -14.08
C SER A 106 -2.70 -2.81 -12.63
N VAL A 107 -2.12 -1.64 -12.35
CA VAL A 107 -1.63 -1.28 -11.02
C VAL A 107 -2.75 -0.87 -10.06
N ILE A 108 -3.81 -0.23 -10.56
CA ILE A 108 -4.94 0.20 -9.71
C ILE A 108 -5.51 -0.96 -8.89
N PRO A 109 -5.89 -2.11 -9.46
CA PRO A 109 -6.38 -3.24 -8.67
C PRO A 109 -5.35 -3.80 -7.69
N ILE A 110 -4.07 -3.83 -8.09
CA ILE A 110 -2.99 -4.31 -7.21
C ILE A 110 -2.89 -3.44 -5.96
N ILE A 111 -2.89 -2.11 -6.11
CA ILE A 111 -2.83 -1.16 -4.98
C ILE A 111 -4.06 -1.32 -4.08
N MET A 112 -5.26 -1.51 -4.65
CA MET A 112 -6.47 -1.77 -3.86
C MET A 112 -6.31 -3.04 -3.04
N GLY A 113 -5.75 -4.09 -3.64
CA GLY A 113 -5.43 -5.34 -2.95
C GLY A 113 -4.41 -5.16 -1.82
N GLN A 114 -3.35 -4.38 -2.05
CA GLN A 114 -2.35 -4.06 -1.02
C GLN A 114 -2.99 -3.42 0.23
N ASN A 115 -3.98 -2.56 0.05
CA ASN A 115 -4.72 -1.96 1.17
C ASN A 115 -5.53 -3.01 1.95
N ILE A 116 -6.17 -3.97 1.27
CA ILE A 116 -6.85 -5.10 1.94
C ILE A 116 -5.82 -5.96 2.69
N GLY A 117 -4.68 -6.28 2.06
CA GLY A 117 -3.62 -7.08 2.67
C GLY A 117 -3.06 -6.50 3.97
N THR A 118 -3.04 -5.18 4.08
CA THR A 118 -2.63 -4.47 5.31
C THR A 118 -3.49 -4.85 6.52
N CYS A 119 -4.77 -5.20 6.30
CA CYS A 119 -5.68 -5.56 7.38
C CYS A 119 -5.29 -6.87 8.07
N VAL A 120 -4.55 -7.76 7.39
CA VAL A 120 -4.13 -9.05 7.93
C VAL A 120 -3.28 -8.86 9.19
N THR A 121 -2.39 -7.87 9.23
CA THR A 121 -1.57 -7.56 10.42
C THR A 121 -2.45 -7.19 11.61
N ALA A 122 -3.45 -6.32 11.40
CA ALA A 122 -4.38 -5.92 12.45
C ALA A 122 -5.24 -7.12 12.92
N MET A 123 -5.68 -7.97 11.99
CA MET A 123 -6.46 -9.17 12.31
C MET A 123 -5.65 -10.18 13.12
N ILE A 124 -4.39 -10.44 12.75
CA ILE A 124 -3.49 -11.33 13.50
C ILE A 124 -3.25 -10.75 14.90
N SER A 125 -2.97 -9.45 15.01
CA SER A 125 -2.76 -8.78 16.30
C SER A 125 -4.00 -8.78 17.20
N ALA A 126 -5.18 -8.93 16.63
CA ALA A 126 -6.44 -9.02 17.36
C ALA A 126 -6.72 -10.43 17.93
N ILE A 127 -5.97 -11.46 17.53
CA ILE A 127 -6.10 -12.82 18.07
C ILE A 127 -5.70 -12.79 19.55
N GLY A 128 -6.61 -13.21 20.43
CA GLY A 128 -6.38 -13.17 21.88
C GLY A 128 -6.54 -11.81 22.53
N ALA A 129 -6.71 -10.72 21.76
CA ALA A 129 -6.89 -9.39 22.29
C ALA A 129 -8.31 -9.14 22.84
N ASN A 130 -8.49 -8.03 23.56
CA ASN A 130 -9.78 -7.63 24.10
C ASN A 130 -10.80 -7.27 23.01
N ARG A 131 -12.07 -7.14 23.38
CA ARG A 131 -13.17 -6.85 22.43
C ARG A 131 -12.97 -5.52 21.67
N GLY A 132 -12.39 -4.50 22.32
CA GLY A 132 -12.12 -3.21 21.69
C GLY A 132 -11.10 -3.34 20.54
N ALA A 133 -9.98 -4.02 20.77
CA ALA A 133 -8.96 -4.27 19.75
C ALA A 133 -9.51 -5.09 18.57
N LYS A 134 -10.32 -6.12 18.85
CA LYS A 134 -11.01 -6.90 17.79
C LYS A 134 -11.92 -6.02 16.95
N ARG A 135 -12.73 -5.14 17.59
CA ARG A 135 -13.60 -4.20 16.85
C ARG A 135 -12.79 -3.28 15.94
N THR A 136 -11.70 -2.72 16.43
CA THR A 136 -10.81 -1.86 15.63
C THR A 136 -10.26 -2.61 14.41
N ALA A 137 -9.82 -3.85 14.57
CA ALA A 137 -9.33 -4.68 13.46
C ALA A 137 -10.43 -4.94 12.42
N PHE A 138 -11.66 -5.23 12.83
CA PHE A 138 -12.78 -5.41 11.91
C PHE A 138 -13.22 -4.11 11.23
N VAL A 139 -13.22 -2.97 11.93
CA VAL A 139 -13.47 -1.66 11.31
C VAL A 139 -12.43 -1.38 10.22
N HIS A 140 -11.15 -1.65 10.50
CA HIS A 140 -10.07 -1.49 9.52
C HIS A 140 -10.27 -2.40 8.29
N LEU A 141 -10.66 -3.67 8.50
CA LEU A 141 -10.97 -4.59 7.42
C LEU A 141 -12.16 -4.10 6.57
N TYR A 142 -13.28 -3.74 7.20
CA TYR A 142 -14.46 -3.25 6.47
C TYR A 142 -14.19 -1.95 5.73
N PHE A 143 -13.44 -1.03 6.33
CA PHE A 143 -13.04 0.20 5.67
C PHE A 143 -12.29 -0.09 4.36
N ASN A 144 -11.30 -0.97 4.39
CA ASN A 144 -10.49 -1.28 3.20
C ASN A 144 -11.26 -2.12 2.17
N VAL A 145 -12.05 -3.10 2.60
CA VAL A 145 -12.84 -3.94 1.68
C VAL A 145 -13.93 -3.13 1.00
N ILE A 146 -14.74 -2.39 1.78
CA ILE A 146 -15.82 -1.55 1.24
C ILE A 146 -15.24 -0.44 0.37
N GLY A 147 -14.14 0.21 0.83
CA GLY A 147 -13.44 1.23 0.07
C GLY A 147 -12.91 0.70 -1.27
N THR A 148 -12.31 -0.48 -1.28
CA THR A 148 -11.82 -1.13 -2.51
C THR A 148 -12.96 -1.43 -3.47
N VAL A 149 -14.03 -2.07 -2.99
CA VAL A 149 -15.20 -2.38 -3.84
C VAL A 149 -15.81 -1.11 -4.43
N LEU A 150 -16.03 -0.10 -3.60
CA LEU A 150 -16.60 1.17 -4.03
C LEU A 150 -15.71 1.86 -5.08
N PHE A 151 -14.41 1.96 -4.81
CA PHE A 151 -13.47 2.60 -5.73
C PHE A 151 -13.38 1.87 -7.07
N LEU A 152 -13.26 0.54 -7.06
CA LEU A 152 -13.18 -0.25 -8.29
C LEU A 152 -14.48 -0.17 -9.11
N VAL A 153 -15.64 -0.24 -8.45
CA VAL A 153 -16.93 -0.08 -9.14
C VAL A 153 -17.01 1.29 -9.81
N LEU A 154 -16.68 2.36 -9.09
CA LEU A 154 -16.70 3.71 -9.66
C LEU A 154 -15.66 3.87 -10.77
N PHE A 155 -14.45 3.35 -10.58
CA PHE A 155 -13.39 3.44 -11.56
C PHE A 155 -13.75 2.70 -12.86
N TYR A 156 -14.16 1.44 -12.78
CA TYR A 156 -14.49 0.65 -13.97
C TYR A 156 -15.78 1.12 -14.66
N THR A 157 -16.78 1.58 -13.88
CA THR A 157 -17.97 2.20 -14.46
C THR A 157 -17.61 3.51 -15.17
N GLY A 158 -16.82 4.36 -14.55
CA GLY A 158 -16.32 5.60 -15.17
C GLY A 158 -15.52 5.32 -16.43
N ASN A 159 -14.61 4.33 -16.37
CA ASN A 159 -13.83 3.93 -17.53
C ASN A 159 -14.70 3.38 -18.68
N ALA A 160 -15.73 2.61 -18.38
CA ALA A 160 -16.66 2.09 -19.38
C ALA A 160 -17.50 3.19 -20.05
N LEU A 161 -17.81 4.29 -19.33
CA LEU A 161 -18.62 5.40 -19.83
C LEU A 161 -17.79 6.45 -20.59
N ILE A 162 -16.58 6.74 -20.11
CA ILE A 162 -15.76 7.88 -20.58
C ILE A 162 -14.59 7.39 -21.44
N GLY A 163 -14.07 6.16 -21.20
CA GLY A 163 -12.89 5.62 -21.87
C GLY A 163 -11.61 6.31 -21.41
N PHE A 164 -11.12 5.98 -20.24
CA PHE A 164 -9.88 6.59 -19.71
C PHE A 164 -8.65 6.11 -20.48
N GLU A 165 -8.12 6.93 -21.38
CA GLU A 165 -6.94 6.60 -22.19
C GLU A 165 -5.70 6.28 -21.35
N PHE A 166 -5.51 6.99 -20.22
CA PHE A 166 -4.36 6.80 -19.33
C PHE A 166 -4.24 5.38 -18.76
N THR A 167 -5.33 4.59 -18.76
CA THR A 167 -5.28 3.21 -18.23
C THR A 167 -4.31 2.30 -18.98
N ASN A 168 -4.01 2.63 -20.25
CA ASN A 168 -3.09 1.89 -21.11
C ASN A 168 -1.66 2.45 -21.06
N GLU A 169 -1.44 3.58 -20.39
CA GLU A 169 -0.11 4.18 -20.27
C GLU A 169 0.73 3.43 -19.24
N VAL A 170 2.04 3.35 -19.49
CA VAL A 170 3.00 2.77 -18.55
C VAL A 170 3.08 3.64 -17.30
N VAL A 171 2.97 3.01 -16.13
CA VAL A 171 3.01 3.69 -14.85
C VAL A 171 4.44 3.65 -14.26
N GLY A 172 4.90 4.80 -13.77
CA GLY A 172 6.14 4.88 -13.00
C GLY A 172 5.87 4.97 -11.49
N ALA A 173 6.95 4.98 -10.71
CA ALA A 173 6.90 5.01 -9.23
C ALA A 173 6.05 6.17 -8.68
N ALA A 174 6.13 7.36 -9.28
CA ALA A 174 5.33 8.52 -8.87
C ALA A 174 3.83 8.31 -9.13
N GLY A 175 3.47 7.69 -10.27
CA GLY A 175 2.08 7.35 -10.59
C GLY A 175 1.49 6.36 -9.59
N ILE A 176 2.25 5.34 -9.18
CA ILE A 176 1.86 4.37 -8.14
C ILE A 176 1.60 5.08 -6.82
N ALA A 177 2.51 5.96 -6.37
CA ALA A 177 2.33 6.74 -5.15
C ALA A 177 1.10 7.64 -5.21
N MET A 178 0.84 8.26 -6.36
CA MET A 178 -0.31 9.12 -6.58
C MET A 178 -1.63 8.33 -6.51
N ILE A 179 -1.72 7.17 -7.18
CA ILE A 179 -2.90 6.30 -7.11
C ILE A 179 -3.17 5.89 -5.66
N HIS A 180 -2.14 5.44 -4.95
CA HIS A 180 -2.25 5.03 -3.55
C HIS A 180 -2.77 6.18 -2.67
N THR A 181 -2.27 7.39 -2.87
CA THR A 181 -2.71 8.57 -2.13
C THR A 181 -4.15 8.95 -2.46
N ILE A 182 -4.50 9.03 -3.75
CA ILE A 182 -5.86 9.35 -4.20
C ILE A 182 -6.86 8.35 -3.63
N PHE A 183 -6.57 7.05 -3.71
CA PHE A 183 -7.43 6.02 -3.15
C PHE A 183 -7.68 6.24 -1.66
N ASN A 184 -6.62 6.37 -0.86
CA ASN A 184 -6.75 6.50 0.59
C ASN A 184 -7.51 7.78 0.98
N VAL A 185 -7.22 8.91 0.33
CA VAL A 185 -7.94 10.17 0.58
C VAL A 185 -9.41 10.04 0.19
N PHE A 186 -9.69 9.52 -1.00
CA PHE A 186 -11.05 9.33 -1.50
C PHE A 186 -11.88 8.43 -0.56
N VAL A 187 -11.37 7.24 -0.24
CA VAL A 187 -12.09 6.30 0.63
C VAL A 187 -12.32 6.89 2.02
N THR A 188 -11.31 7.60 2.56
CA THR A 188 -11.45 8.27 3.85
C THR A 188 -12.57 9.32 3.80
N LEU A 189 -12.59 10.20 2.82
CA LEU A 189 -13.61 11.24 2.71
C LEU A 189 -15.02 10.66 2.52
N VAL A 190 -15.13 9.58 1.72
CA VAL A 190 -16.43 8.95 1.45
C VAL A 190 -16.95 8.17 2.66
N LEU A 191 -16.07 7.43 3.37
CA LEU A 191 -16.49 6.60 4.49
C LEU A 191 -16.52 7.32 5.84
N LEU A 192 -15.91 8.50 5.95
CA LEU A 192 -15.91 9.29 7.19
C LEU A 192 -17.32 9.55 7.76
N PRO A 193 -18.34 9.92 6.96
CA PRO A 193 -19.71 10.08 7.48
C PRO A 193 -20.35 8.78 7.96
N PHE A 194 -19.82 7.62 7.52
CA PHE A 194 -20.38 6.28 7.80
C PHE A 194 -19.65 5.53 8.91
N THR A 195 -18.81 6.20 9.71
CA THR A 195 -18.03 5.58 10.79
C THR A 195 -18.87 4.78 11.77
N LYS A 196 -20.04 5.30 12.16
CA LYS A 196 -21.00 4.57 13.04
C LYS A 196 -21.53 3.28 12.37
N GLY A 197 -21.69 3.28 11.05
CA GLY A 197 -22.08 2.09 10.28
C GLY A 197 -20.99 1.03 10.30
N LEU A 198 -19.74 1.43 10.09
CA LEU A 198 -18.58 0.52 10.15
C LEU A 198 -18.42 -0.08 11.56
N GLU A 199 -18.60 0.73 12.61
CA GLU A 199 -18.57 0.26 14.00
C GLU A 199 -19.68 -0.76 14.26
N LYS A 200 -20.91 -0.50 13.78
CA LYS A 200 -22.04 -1.43 13.93
C LYS A 200 -21.78 -2.76 13.21
N LEU A 201 -21.19 -2.74 12.01
CA LEU A 201 -20.79 -3.96 11.29
C LEU A 201 -19.73 -4.75 12.08
N ALA A 202 -18.73 -4.09 12.63
CA ALA A 202 -17.71 -4.72 13.46
C ALA A 202 -18.31 -5.32 14.75
N TYR A 203 -19.30 -4.65 15.35
CA TYR A 203 -20.01 -5.16 16.51
C TYR A 203 -20.79 -6.44 16.18
N LEU A 204 -21.55 -6.44 15.09
CA LEU A 204 -22.34 -7.61 14.65
C LEU A 204 -21.45 -8.83 14.38
N SER A 205 -20.29 -8.63 13.76
CA SER A 205 -19.35 -9.71 13.47
C SER A 205 -18.77 -10.37 14.73
N LEU A 206 -18.66 -9.61 15.82
CA LEU A 206 -18.13 -10.12 17.08
C LEU A 206 -19.17 -10.83 17.94
N ILE A 207 -20.47 -10.57 17.75
CA ILE A 207 -21.54 -11.27 18.47
C ILE A 207 -21.49 -12.77 18.15
N HIS A 208 -21.22 -13.13 16.91
CA HIS A 208 -21.12 -14.53 16.48
C HIS A 208 -19.82 -15.24 16.87
N ILE A 209 -18.78 -14.49 17.29
CA ILE A 209 -17.46 -15.06 17.62
C ILE A 209 -17.28 -15.23 19.14
N SER A 210 -18.10 -14.61 19.97
CA SER A 210 -17.84 -14.43 21.40
C SER A 210 -18.95 -14.86 22.35
N GLU A 211 -19.74 -15.87 22.02
CA GLU A 211 -20.45 -16.63 23.06
C GLU A 211 -19.71 -17.95 23.35
N PRO A 212 -18.83 -18.00 24.37
CA PRO A 212 -18.66 -19.26 25.06
C PRO A 212 -19.99 -19.50 25.74
N THR A 213 -20.70 -20.57 25.34
CA THR A 213 -21.74 -21.18 26.15
C THR A 213 -21.20 -21.29 27.58
N ARG A 214 -21.68 -20.42 28.47
CA ARG A 214 -21.49 -20.65 29.91
C ARG A 214 -22.34 -21.87 30.25
N PRO A 215 -21.74 -22.87 30.92
CA PRO A 215 -22.48 -23.97 31.51
C PRO A 215 -23.45 -23.45 32.58
#